data_552f63a58d31dd00e4c6c52a0afbc181
#
_entry.id   552f63a58d31dd00e4c6c52a0afbc181
#
_cell.length_a   1.000
_cell.length_b   1.000
_cell.length_c   1.000
_cell.angle_alpha   90.00
_cell.angle_beta   90.00
_cell.angle_gamma   90.00
#
_symmetry.space_group_name_H-M   'P 1'
#
loop_
_entity.id
_entity.type
_entity.pdbx_description
1 polymer ?
#
loop_
_entity_poly.entity_id
_entity_poly.type
_entity_poly.pdbx_seq_one_letter_code
_entity_poly.pdbx_strand_id
1 'polypeptide(L)'
;PDAPLVSNSGKGILLADARLEMEELEKITGKLTTNESDFEIDTLGGLICSIVGRVPGRGECIRHPIGIEFQIIEGDARRVRKVKIRGIDQKRIDNSNIILRNDQSN
;
A
#
# COMPACT_ATOMS: atom_id res chain seq x y z
N PRO A 1 -8.81 1.00 -17.57
CA PRO A 1 -9.61 1.08 -16.36
C PRO A 1 -9.61 -0.21 -15.57
N ASP A 2 -9.27 -1.28 -16.22
CA ASP A 2 -9.36 -2.60 -15.58
C ASP A 2 -8.03 -3.13 -15.07
N ALA A 3 -7.00 -2.31 -15.12
CA ALA A 3 -5.71 -2.71 -14.60
C ALA A 3 -5.78 -2.88 -13.08
N PRO A 4 -5.17 -3.93 -12.53
CA PRO A 4 -5.13 -4.08 -11.09
C PRO A 4 -4.44 -2.89 -10.44
N LEU A 5 -4.92 -2.52 -9.24
CA LEU A 5 -4.34 -1.42 -8.49
C LEU A 5 -3.08 -1.83 -7.73
N VAL A 6 -2.74 -3.10 -7.76
CA VAL A 6 -1.58 -3.61 -7.03
C VAL A 6 -0.89 -4.67 -7.86
N SER A 7 0.43 -4.70 -7.81
CA SER A 7 1.22 -5.72 -8.48
C SER A 7 2.24 -6.31 -7.52
N ASN A 8 2.54 -7.59 -7.73
CA ASN A 8 3.46 -8.36 -6.91
C ASN A 8 4.86 -8.26 -7.51
N SER A 9 5.80 -7.69 -6.77
CA SER A 9 7.19 -7.57 -7.21
C SER A 9 8.09 -8.65 -6.60
N GLY A 10 7.52 -9.57 -5.83
CA GLY A 10 8.27 -10.63 -5.19
C GLY A 10 8.96 -10.18 -3.91
N LYS A 11 9.41 -11.13 -3.10
CA LYS A 11 10.17 -10.88 -1.87
C LYS A 11 9.44 -9.98 -0.88
N GLY A 12 8.12 -10.13 -0.82
CA GLY A 12 7.33 -9.33 0.11
C GLY A 12 7.14 -7.88 -0.31
N ILE A 13 7.31 -7.59 -1.60
CA ILE A 13 7.20 -6.23 -2.14
C ILE A 13 6.00 -6.13 -3.07
N LEU A 14 5.19 -5.09 -2.86
CA LEU A 14 4.09 -4.75 -3.75
C LEU A 14 4.28 -3.36 -4.31
N LEU A 15 3.83 -3.14 -5.54
CA LEU A 15 3.64 -1.81 -6.07
C LEU A 15 2.13 -1.55 -6.09
N ALA A 16 1.70 -0.48 -5.50
CA ALA A 16 0.28 -0.22 -5.34
C ALA A 16 -0.09 1.20 -5.75
N ASP A 17 -1.24 1.32 -6.39
CA ASP A 17 -1.87 2.62 -6.60
C ASP A 17 -2.40 3.09 -5.25
N ALA A 18 -2.24 4.37 -4.96
CA ALA A 18 -2.69 4.91 -3.68
C ALA A 18 -4.21 4.89 -3.52
N ARG A 19 -4.96 4.66 -4.61
CA ARG A 19 -6.41 4.50 -4.56
C ARG A 19 -6.84 3.12 -4.07
N LEU A 20 -5.89 2.19 -3.90
CA LEU A 20 -6.22 0.86 -3.41
C LEU A 20 -6.98 0.97 -2.10
N GLU A 21 -8.11 0.28 -2.01
CA GLU A 21 -8.95 0.36 -0.83
C GLU A 21 -8.32 -0.39 0.34
N MET A 22 -8.48 0.16 1.53
CA MET A 22 -7.93 -0.43 2.74
C MET A 22 -8.40 -1.86 2.93
N GLU A 23 -9.67 -2.12 2.63
CA GLU A 23 -10.23 -3.45 2.74
C GLU A 23 -9.45 -4.46 1.89
N GLU A 24 -9.11 -4.07 0.68
CA GLU A 24 -8.33 -4.94 -0.21
C GLU A 24 -6.89 -5.10 0.26
N LEU A 25 -6.28 -4.01 0.67
CA LEU A 25 -4.90 -4.03 1.14
C LEU A 25 -4.76 -4.93 2.37
N GLU A 26 -5.69 -4.81 3.30
CA GLU A 26 -5.62 -5.57 4.55
C GLU A 26 -5.81 -7.07 4.36
N LYS A 27 -6.36 -7.50 3.24
CA LYS A 27 -6.39 -8.94 2.90
C LYS A 27 -4.99 -9.49 2.70
N ILE A 28 -4.05 -8.64 2.33
CA ILE A 28 -2.66 -9.05 2.11
C ILE A 28 -1.81 -8.81 3.34
N THR A 29 -1.93 -7.64 3.94
CA THR A 29 -1.02 -7.21 5.01
C THR A 29 -1.50 -7.60 6.41
N GLY A 30 -2.77 -7.89 6.56
CA GLY A 30 -3.40 -7.90 7.87
C GLY A 30 -3.84 -6.50 8.24
N LYS A 31 -4.38 -6.35 9.43
CA LYS A 31 -5.01 -5.10 9.86
C LYS A 31 -3.99 -3.98 10.00
N LEU A 32 -4.25 -2.87 9.35
CA LEU A 32 -3.40 -1.68 9.39
C LEU A 32 -4.01 -0.54 10.19
N THR A 33 -5.33 -0.53 10.36
CA THR A 33 -6.04 0.52 11.09
C THR A 33 -6.10 0.14 12.55
N THR A 34 -5.51 0.95 13.42
CA THR A 34 -5.36 0.59 14.83
C THR A 34 -6.11 1.52 15.78
N ASN A 35 -6.58 2.67 15.30
CA ASN A 35 -7.29 3.65 16.12
C ASN A 35 -8.69 3.89 15.57
N GLU A 36 -9.60 4.39 16.42
CA GLU A 36 -10.96 4.71 15.97
C GLU A 36 -10.96 5.73 14.84
N SER A 37 -10.03 6.69 14.87
CA SER A 37 -9.95 7.70 13.84
C SER A 37 -9.58 7.09 12.48
N ASP A 38 -8.99 5.89 12.47
CA ASP A 38 -8.60 5.23 11.23
C ASP A 38 -9.80 4.64 10.48
N PHE A 39 -10.96 4.53 11.13
CA PHE A 39 -12.14 3.97 10.47
C PHE A 39 -12.64 4.83 9.31
N GLU A 40 -12.23 6.08 9.26
CA GLU A 40 -12.59 6.95 8.14
C GLU A 40 -11.62 6.87 6.99
N ILE A 41 -10.55 6.08 7.14
CA ILE A 41 -9.55 5.94 6.10
C ILE A 41 -9.99 4.83 5.14
N ASP A 42 -10.21 5.19 3.89
CA ASP A 42 -10.69 4.24 2.88
C ASP A 42 -9.61 3.71 1.96
N THR A 43 -8.51 4.43 1.81
CA THR A 43 -7.49 4.09 0.81
C THR A 43 -6.09 4.08 1.41
N LEU A 44 -5.19 3.41 0.68
CA LEU A 44 -3.76 3.39 1.02
C LEU A 44 -3.19 4.79 1.13
N GLY A 45 -3.49 5.64 0.17
CA GLY A 45 -2.99 7.03 0.21
C GLY A 45 -3.48 7.77 1.43
N GLY A 46 -4.74 7.56 1.80
CA GLY A 46 -5.31 8.18 2.99
C GLY A 46 -4.62 7.71 4.25
N LEU A 47 -4.31 6.41 4.33
CA LEU A 47 -3.58 5.87 5.48
C LEU A 47 -2.21 6.53 5.63
N ILE A 48 -1.46 6.59 4.54
CA ILE A 48 -0.11 7.17 4.58
C ILE A 48 -0.15 8.62 5.01
N CYS A 49 -1.05 9.41 4.43
CA CYS A 49 -1.18 10.82 4.79
C CYS A 49 -1.59 10.98 6.25
N SER A 50 -2.42 10.07 6.77
CA SER A 50 -2.84 10.10 8.16
C SER A 50 -1.66 9.84 9.10
N ILE A 51 -0.81 8.88 8.75
CA ILE A 51 0.37 8.55 9.56
C ILE A 51 1.34 9.74 9.62
N VAL A 52 1.58 10.36 8.48
CA VAL A 52 2.57 11.44 8.35
C VAL A 52 2.00 12.79 8.81
N GLY A 53 0.69 12.97 8.67
CA GLY A 53 0.05 14.27 8.97
C GLY A 53 0.14 15.27 7.85
N ARG A 54 0.55 14.83 6.67
CA ARG A 54 0.67 15.66 5.46
C ARG A 54 0.75 14.75 4.25
N VAL A 55 0.80 15.31 3.07
CA VAL A 55 1.05 14.53 1.86
C VAL A 55 2.57 14.37 1.72
N PRO A 56 3.10 13.15 1.84
CA PRO A 56 4.55 12.96 1.71
C PRO A 56 4.99 13.08 0.26
N GLY A 57 6.25 13.43 0.08
CA GLY A 57 6.84 13.60 -1.23
C GLY A 57 7.46 12.31 -1.77
N ARG A 58 7.74 12.36 -3.07
CA ARG A 58 8.40 11.27 -3.77
C ARG A 58 9.70 10.90 -3.07
N GLY A 59 9.91 9.62 -2.87
CA GLY A 59 11.12 9.11 -2.24
C GLY A 59 11.04 8.97 -0.73
N GLU A 60 10.05 9.57 -0.10
CA GLU A 60 9.91 9.42 1.35
C GLU A 60 9.52 7.99 1.70
N CYS A 61 10.04 7.51 2.82
CA CYS A 61 9.74 6.20 3.35
C CYS A 61 9.01 6.37 4.69
N ILE A 62 7.88 5.70 4.82
CA ILE A 62 7.06 5.77 6.02
C ILE A 62 6.91 4.37 6.58
N ARG A 63 7.26 4.19 7.85
CA ARG A 63 7.16 2.89 8.51
C ARG A 63 5.85 2.77 9.25
N HIS A 64 5.18 1.65 9.05
CA HIS A 64 3.98 1.31 9.80
C HIS A 64 4.37 0.49 11.04
N PRO A 65 3.66 0.65 12.16
CA PRO A 65 3.99 -0.09 13.39
C PRO A 65 4.02 -1.62 13.26
N ILE A 66 3.30 -2.19 12.31
CA ILE A 66 3.32 -3.66 12.14
C ILE A 66 4.58 -4.14 11.43
N GLY A 67 5.46 -3.23 10.99
CA GLY A 67 6.74 -3.60 10.40
C GLY A 67 6.85 -3.45 8.89
N ILE A 68 5.76 -3.12 8.21
CA ILE A 68 5.85 -2.84 6.77
C ILE A 68 6.28 -1.39 6.56
N GLU A 69 6.80 -1.12 5.37
CA GLU A 69 7.28 0.19 5.00
C GLU A 69 6.68 0.62 3.68
N PHE A 70 6.29 1.89 3.62
CA PHE A 70 5.75 2.50 2.40
C PHE A 70 6.79 3.46 1.84
N GLN A 71 7.10 3.32 0.56
CA GLN A 71 7.96 4.28 -0.14
C GLN A 71 7.15 4.96 -1.23
N ILE A 72 7.16 6.28 -1.23
CA ILE A 72 6.39 7.05 -2.21
C ILE A 72 7.14 7.04 -3.55
N ILE A 73 6.53 6.47 -4.56
CA ILE A 73 7.11 6.35 -5.89
C ILE A 73 6.65 7.49 -6.80
N GLU A 74 5.38 7.83 -6.73
CA GLU A 74 4.80 8.94 -7.48
C GLU A 74 3.81 9.68 -6.63
N GLY A 75 3.74 10.99 -6.83
CA GLY A 75 2.76 11.82 -6.18
C GLY A 75 2.99 13.28 -6.53
N ASP A 76 2.10 14.13 -6.05
CA ASP A 76 2.24 15.57 -6.20
C ASP A 76 1.84 16.24 -4.87
N ALA A 77 1.74 17.56 -4.87
CA ALA A 77 1.47 18.31 -3.64
C ALA A 77 0.10 17.98 -3.03
N ARG A 78 -0.80 17.44 -3.85
CA ARG A 78 -2.18 17.17 -3.41
C ARG A 78 -2.39 15.75 -2.93
N ARG A 79 -1.67 14.78 -3.51
CA ARG A 79 -1.91 13.39 -3.16
C ARG A 79 -0.76 12.47 -3.57
N VAL A 80 -0.66 11.38 -2.85
CA VAL A 80 0.19 10.25 -3.22
C VAL A 80 -0.52 9.50 -4.35
N ARG A 81 0.26 9.00 -5.30
CA ARG A 81 -0.30 8.27 -6.45
C ARG A 81 0.17 6.83 -6.52
N LYS A 82 1.43 6.56 -6.25
CA LYS A 82 1.97 5.21 -6.34
C LYS A 82 2.94 4.96 -5.20
N VAL A 83 2.84 3.78 -4.63
CA VAL A 83 3.57 3.41 -3.41
C VAL A 83 4.20 2.03 -3.59
N LYS A 84 5.45 1.91 -3.16
CA LYS A 84 6.07 0.60 -3.01
C LYS A 84 5.89 0.19 -1.55
N ILE A 85 5.37 -1.01 -1.33
CA ILE A 85 5.17 -1.54 0.02
C ILE A 85 6.13 -2.71 0.19
N ARG A 86 6.94 -2.69 1.23
CA ARG A 86 7.88 -3.77 1.51
C ARG A 86 7.72 -4.27 2.94
N GLY A 87 8.29 -5.46 3.19
CA GLY A 87 8.20 -6.07 4.50
C GLY A 87 6.97 -6.94 4.69
N ILE A 88 6.27 -7.27 3.60
CA ILE A 88 5.10 -8.15 3.68
C ILE A 88 5.58 -9.60 3.58
N ASP A 89 4.93 -10.49 4.33
CA ASP A 89 5.19 -11.92 4.18
C ASP A 89 4.72 -12.34 2.77
N GLN A 90 5.65 -12.84 1.97
CA GLN A 90 5.34 -13.25 0.59
C GLN A 90 4.21 -14.28 0.56
N LYS A 91 4.12 -15.15 1.57
CA LYS A 91 3.05 -16.14 1.64
C LYS A 91 1.67 -15.48 1.73
N ARG A 92 1.57 -14.35 2.41
CA ARG A 92 0.32 -13.62 2.48
C ARG A 92 -0.09 -13.07 1.13
N ILE A 93 0.91 -12.60 0.36
CA ILE A 93 0.65 -12.12 -0.99
C ILE A 93 0.16 -13.28 -1.86
N ASP A 94 0.86 -14.41 -1.79
CA ASP A 94 0.55 -15.58 -2.61
C ASP A 94 -0.84 -16.16 -2.29
N ASN A 95 -1.26 -16.05 -1.05
CA ASN A 95 -2.53 -16.61 -0.59
C ASN A 95 -3.70 -15.64 -0.67
N SER A 96 -3.45 -14.41 -1.10
CA SER A 96 -4.52 -13.42 -1.19
C SER A 96 -5.42 -13.73 -2.37
N ASN A 97 -6.68 -13.30 -2.27
CA ASN A 97 -7.63 -13.45 -3.37
C ASN A 97 -7.73 -12.18 -4.20
N ILE A 98 -6.80 -11.25 -4.01
CA ILE A 98 -6.77 -10.01 -4.76
C ILE A 98 -6.17 -10.28 -6.12
N ILE A 99 -6.73 -9.65 -7.15
CA ILE A 99 -6.16 -9.73 -8.49
C ILE A 99 -4.87 -8.93 -8.49
N LEU A 100 -3.75 -9.62 -8.71
CA LEU A 100 -2.43 -9.02 -8.73
C LEU A 100 -1.84 -9.10 -10.11
N ARG A 101 -1.18 -8.02 -10.48
CA ARG A 101 -0.32 -8.06 -11.65
C ARG A 101 1.03 -8.57 -11.17
N ASN A 102 1.58 -9.55 -11.87
CA ASN A 102 2.88 -10.10 -11.51
C ASN A 102 3.96 -9.45 -12.37
N ASP A 103 4.77 -8.59 -11.74
CA ASP A 103 5.82 -7.85 -12.44
C ASP A 103 6.97 -8.75 -12.88
N GLN A 104 7.03 -9.97 -12.37
CA GLN A 104 8.10 -10.89 -12.70
C GLN A 104 7.76 -11.78 -13.87
N SER A 105 6.53 -11.73 -14.36
CA SER A 105 6.15 -12.55 -15.49
C SER A 105 6.81 -12.01 -16.75
N ASN A 106 7.16 -12.88 -17.61
CA ASN A 106 7.76 -12.50 -18.88
C ASN A 106 6.79 -12.74 -20.00
#